data_b2a82a5672a1df576a5f6ae801f914ac
#
_entry.id   b2a82a5672a1df576a5f6ae801f914ac
#
_cell.length_a   1.000
_cell.length_b   1.000
_cell.length_c   1.000
_cell.angle_alpha   90.00
_cell.angle_beta   90.00
_cell.angle_gamma   90.00
#
_symmetry.space_group_name_H-M   'P 1'
#
loop_
_entity.id
_entity.type
_entity.pdbx_description
1 polymer ?
#
loop_
_entity_poly.entity_id
_entity_poly.type
_entity_poly.pdbx_seq_one_letter_code
_entity_poly.pdbx_strand_id
1 'polypeptide(L)'
;MCTPTIFHALQGRRTTPGKTAEPVRDDLRARIAYVAARLIVSSNAKEIQDHARTTAVHIEGLVSGNTIDIFDFSSNCRLAGERSEDGYSLFDYDANQYVDLNLDGDDFEGFDYATGTRYTGEVRERSVRIFDYGESSDFEYSLKDPN
;
A
#
# COMPACT_ATOMS: atom_id res chain seq x y z
N MET A 1 11.87 8.54 9.56
CA MET A 1 12.38 7.78 8.60
C MET A 1 12.31 6.35 8.88
N CYS A 2 12.02 5.55 7.94
CA CYS A 2 11.91 4.13 8.13
C CYS A 2 13.25 3.53 8.43
N THR A 3 13.26 2.56 9.31
CA THR A 3 14.48 1.86 9.61
C THR A 3 14.60 0.71 8.63
N PRO A 4 15.62 0.64 7.86
CA PRO A 4 15.74 -0.44 6.89
C PRO A 4 15.95 -1.76 7.60
N THR A 5 15.41 -2.79 7.04
CA THR A 5 15.56 -4.09 7.61
C THR A 5 16.53 -4.87 6.77
N ILE A 6 17.71 -4.37 6.67
CA ILE A 6 18.69 -4.96 5.82
C ILE A 6 19.02 -6.38 6.11
N PHE A 7 19.21 -6.69 7.38
CA PHE A 7 19.54 -8.06 7.66
C PHE A 7 18.36 -8.96 7.42
N HIS A 8 17.16 -8.45 7.41
CA HIS A 8 16.04 -9.28 7.07
C HIS A 8 16.14 -9.65 5.62
N ALA A 9 16.54 -8.74 4.80
CA ALA A 9 16.67 -9.02 3.41
C ALA A 9 17.66 -10.13 3.20
N LEU A 10 18.71 -10.15 3.97
CA LEU A 10 19.67 -11.19 3.83
C LEU A 10 19.10 -12.51 4.17
N GLN A 11 18.30 -12.59 5.17
CA GLN A 11 17.76 -13.84 5.50
C GLN A 11 16.67 -14.22 4.61
N GLY A 12 15.95 -13.29 4.15
CA GLY A 12 14.84 -13.58 3.29
C GLY A 12 15.22 -14.25 2.05
N ARG A 13 16.46 -14.12 1.64
CA ARG A 13 16.76 -14.63 0.44
C ARG A 13 16.84 -16.09 0.48
N ARG A 14 16.72 -16.77 1.53
CA ARG A 14 16.75 -18.10 1.47
C ARG A 14 15.51 -18.60 0.99
N THR A 15 14.85 -18.18 0.02
CA THR A 15 13.59 -18.66 -0.47
C THR A 15 13.72 -20.06 -0.96
N THR A 16 12.70 -20.82 -0.76
CA THR A 16 12.66 -22.18 -1.20
C THR A 16 12.40 -22.25 -2.67
N PRO A 17 13.04 -23.15 -3.37
CA PRO A 17 12.77 -23.30 -4.79
C PRO A 17 11.30 -23.58 -5.03
N GLY A 18 10.73 -22.93 -5.99
CA GLY A 18 9.34 -23.12 -6.30
C GLY A 18 8.40 -22.31 -5.47
N LYS A 19 8.92 -21.60 -4.51
CA LYS A 19 8.08 -20.79 -3.68
C LYS A 19 7.59 -19.59 -4.45
N THR A 20 6.31 -19.24 -4.25
CA THR A 20 5.76 -18.08 -4.91
C THR A 20 6.19 -16.83 -4.18
N ALA A 21 5.74 -15.70 -4.64
CA ALA A 21 6.07 -14.42 -4.06
C ALA A 21 5.61 -14.35 -2.61
N GLU A 22 6.28 -13.52 -1.85
CA GLU A 22 5.90 -13.31 -0.48
C GLU A 22 4.73 -12.35 -0.40
N PRO A 23 4.00 -12.33 0.70
CA PRO A 23 2.90 -11.39 0.82
C PRO A 23 3.39 -9.96 0.84
N VAL A 24 2.58 -9.05 0.38
CA VAL A 24 2.85 -7.63 0.55
C VAL A 24 2.87 -7.38 2.05
N ARG A 25 3.81 -6.58 2.53
CA ARG A 25 3.90 -6.32 3.95
C ARG A 25 2.67 -5.59 4.44
N ASP A 26 2.28 -5.87 5.68
CA ASP A 26 1.04 -5.33 6.25
C ASP A 26 1.01 -3.81 6.20
N ASP A 27 2.10 -3.16 6.56
CA ASP A 27 2.12 -1.70 6.58
C ASP A 27 2.00 -1.13 5.18
N LEU A 28 2.66 -1.72 4.21
CA LEU A 28 2.58 -1.23 2.86
C LEU A 28 1.18 -1.44 2.30
N ARG A 29 0.57 -2.58 2.60
CA ARG A 29 -0.77 -2.87 2.12
C ARG A 29 -1.76 -1.81 2.63
N ALA A 30 -1.62 -1.41 3.90
CA ALA A 30 -2.47 -0.37 4.45
C ALA A 30 -2.24 0.97 3.76
N ARG A 31 -0.99 1.30 3.44
CA ARG A 31 -0.70 2.55 2.75
C ARG A 31 -1.27 2.55 1.34
N ILE A 32 -1.20 1.42 0.65
CA ILE A 32 -1.76 1.30 -0.67
C ILE A 32 -3.27 1.49 -0.61
N ALA A 33 -3.93 0.86 0.37
CA ALA A 33 -5.38 1.00 0.53
C ALA A 33 -5.73 2.47 0.78
N TYR A 34 -4.95 3.15 1.58
CA TYR A 34 -5.19 4.56 1.90
C TYR A 34 -5.07 5.43 0.65
N VAL A 35 -4.01 5.24 -0.13
CA VAL A 35 -3.80 6.05 -1.32
C VAL A 35 -4.91 5.79 -2.35
N ALA A 36 -5.22 4.52 -2.59
CA ALA A 36 -6.24 4.18 -3.57
C ALA A 36 -7.59 4.78 -3.16
N ALA A 37 -7.95 4.65 -1.90
CA ALA A 37 -9.23 5.18 -1.44
C ALA A 37 -9.27 6.71 -1.56
N ARG A 38 -8.20 7.38 -1.17
CA ARG A 38 -8.20 8.84 -1.26
C ARG A 38 -8.29 9.32 -2.70
N LEU A 39 -7.69 8.59 -3.62
CA LEU A 39 -7.76 8.97 -5.02
C LEU A 39 -9.15 8.71 -5.59
N ILE A 40 -9.74 7.59 -5.24
CA ILE A 40 -11.02 7.20 -5.82
C ILE A 40 -12.18 7.98 -5.23
N VAL A 41 -12.19 8.21 -3.91
CA VAL A 41 -13.29 8.94 -3.30
C VAL A 41 -12.97 10.41 -2.98
N SER A 42 -11.83 10.90 -3.36
CA SER A 42 -11.48 12.29 -3.18
C SER A 42 -11.64 12.76 -1.74
N SER A 43 -11.13 11.98 -0.82
CA SER A 43 -11.21 12.29 0.60
C SER A 43 -9.89 12.88 1.09
N ASN A 44 -9.93 13.64 2.17
CA ASN A 44 -8.68 14.09 2.79
C ASN A 44 -8.55 13.45 4.16
N ALA A 45 -8.98 12.21 4.28
CA ALA A 45 -8.87 11.45 5.52
C ALA A 45 -7.43 11.31 5.95
N LYS A 46 -7.23 11.17 7.26
CA LYS A 46 -5.90 11.02 7.83
C LYS A 46 -5.75 9.70 8.58
N GLU A 47 -6.63 8.77 8.31
CA GLU A 47 -6.58 7.52 9.04
C GLU A 47 -7.28 6.44 8.25
N ILE A 48 -6.74 5.23 8.29
CA ILE A 48 -7.39 4.09 7.68
C ILE A 48 -7.41 2.98 8.71
N GLN A 49 -8.53 2.29 8.80
CA GLN A 49 -8.69 1.20 9.73
C GLN A 49 -8.28 -0.09 9.03
N ASP A 50 -7.35 -0.81 9.62
CA ASP A 50 -6.90 -2.10 9.10
C ASP A 50 -7.68 -3.17 9.87
N HIS A 51 -8.64 -3.79 9.20
CA HIS A 51 -9.51 -4.73 9.88
C HIS A 51 -8.82 -6.04 10.24
N ALA A 52 -7.85 -6.43 9.44
CA ALA A 52 -7.14 -7.68 9.73
C ALA A 52 -6.31 -7.56 11.00
N ARG A 53 -5.69 -6.41 11.21
CA ARG A 53 -4.88 -6.19 12.41
C ARG A 53 -5.63 -5.48 13.51
N THR A 54 -6.87 -5.09 13.25
CA THR A 54 -7.71 -4.39 14.20
C THR A 54 -6.99 -3.16 14.74
N THR A 55 -6.47 -2.36 13.83
CA THR A 55 -5.70 -1.20 14.23
C THR A 55 -5.97 -0.04 13.27
N ALA A 56 -5.87 1.16 13.78
CA ALA A 56 -6.00 2.36 12.97
C ALA A 56 -4.63 2.84 12.60
N VAL A 57 -4.44 3.18 11.32
CA VAL A 57 -3.15 3.65 10.83
C VAL A 57 -3.29 5.11 10.50
N HIS A 58 -2.48 5.93 11.13
CA HIS A 58 -2.53 7.38 10.94
C HIS A 58 -1.60 7.77 9.79
N ILE A 59 -2.15 8.33 8.73
CA ILE A 59 -1.39 8.70 7.54
C ILE A 59 -1.80 10.08 7.11
N GLU A 60 -0.82 10.92 6.82
CA GLU A 60 -1.10 12.28 6.33
C GLU A 60 -0.23 12.56 5.13
N GLY A 61 -0.65 13.51 4.33
CA GLY A 61 0.16 13.95 3.23
C GLY A 61 -0.66 14.27 2.01
N LEU A 62 0.05 14.42 0.91
CA LEU A 62 -0.56 14.82 -0.34
C LEU A 62 -0.96 13.62 -1.16
N VAL A 63 -2.23 13.59 -1.55
CA VAL A 63 -2.71 12.58 -2.49
C VAL A 63 -3.49 13.36 -3.54
N SER A 64 -2.92 13.49 -4.71
CA SER A 64 -3.56 14.23 -5.79
C SER A 64 -3.49 13.40 -7.07
N GLY A 65 -4.10 13.88 -8.11
CA GLY A 65 -4.10 13.16 -9.37
C GLY A 65 -2.72 12.99 -9.96
N ASN A 66 -1.78 13.86 -9.62
CA ASN A 66 -0.43 13.81 -10.18
C ASN A 66 0.65 13.35 -9.22
N THR A 67 0.47 13.59 -7.94
CA THR A 67 1.54 13.39 -6.97
C THR A 67 1.02 12.76 -5.71
N ILE A 68 1.76 11.79 -5.22
CA ILE A 68 1.47 11.13 -3.95
C ILE A 68 2.68 11.33 -3.06
N ASP A 69 2.45 11.81 -1.84
CA ASP A 69 3.54 11.97 -0.90
C ASP A 69 2.96 11.88 0.49
N ILE A 70 2.91 10.69 1.04
CA ILE A 70 2.29 10.46 2.33
C ILE A 70 3.29 9.94 3.33
N PHE A 71 2.99 10.21 4.59
CA PHE A 71 3.79 9.73 5.69
C PHE A 71 2.91 8.94 6.63
N ASP A 72 3.33 7.72 6.92
CA ASP A 72 2.61 6.81 7.80
C ASP A 72 3.21 6.99 9.19
N PHE A 73 2.48 7.66 10.06
CA PHE A 73 2.98 7.94 11.41
C PHE A 73 2.97 6.72 12.31
N SER A 74 2.20 5.69 11.95
CA SER A 74 2.17 4.48 12.75
C SER A 74 3.47 3.68 12.60
N SER A 75 4.09 3.74 11.43
CA SER A 75 5.34 3.03 11.20
C SER A 75 6.50 3.95 10.91
N ASN A 76 6.26 5.28 10.90
CA ASN A 76 7.29 6.28 10.61
C ASN A 76 7.92 6.07 9.26
N CYS A 77 7.12 5.84 8.26
CA CYS A 77 7.62 5.59 6.92
C CYS A 77 6.88 6.39 5.87
N ARG A 78 7.57 6.70 4.80
CA ARG A 78 7.06 7.52 3.72
C ARG A 78 6.80 6.68 2.48
N LEU A 79 5.79 7.05 1.72
CA LEU A 79 5.51 6.46 0.43
C LEU A 79 5.21 7.61 -0.50
N ALA A 80 5.98 7.76 -1.57
CA ALA A 80 5.85 8.92 -2.42
C ALA A 80 6.14 8.58 -3.86
N GLY A 81 5.52 9.32 -4.77
CA GLY A 81 5.79 9.13 -6.19
C GLY A 81 4.87 9.97 -7.02
N GLU A 82 4.89 9.71 -8.31
CA GLU A 82 4.16 10.53 -9.25
C GLU A 82 3.43 9.70 -10.26
N ARG A 83 2.49 10.33 -10.93
CA ARG A 83 1.73 9.67 -11.95
C ARG A 83 2.60 9.42 -13.16
N SER A 84 2.46 8.23 -13.76
CA SER A 84 3.12 7.90 -14.98
C SER A 84 2.06 7.60 -16.00
N GLU A 85 2.45 7.13 -17.18
CA GLU A 85 1.49 6.86 -18.22
C GLU A 85 0.45 5.83 -17.82
N ASP A 86 0.88 4.82 -17.13
CA ASP A 86 -0.01 3.72 -16.79
C ASP A 86 -0.56 3.75 -15.38
N GLY A 87 -0.21 4.74 -14.60
CA GLY A 87 -0.67 4.78 -13.22
C GLY A 87 0.33 5.53 -12.37
N TYR A 88 0.54 5.05 -11.16
CA TYR A 88 1.45 5.72 -10.23
C TYR A 88 2.63 4.81 -9.95
N SER A 89 3.82 5.40 -9.95
CA SER A 89 5.02 4.70 -9.55
C SER A 89 5.43 5.28 -8.21
N LEU A 90 5.30 4.51 -7.16
CA LEU A 90 5.52 4.99 -5.81
C LEU A 90 6.79 4.36 -5.26
N PHE A 91 7.52 5.13 -4.44
CA PHE A 91 8.71 4.60 -3.81
C PHE A 91 8.41 4.36 -2.34
N ASP A 92 8.61 3.14 -1.89
CA ASP A 92 8.38 2.74 -0.52
C ASP A 92 9.70 2.89 0.22
N TYR A 93 9.79 3.91 1.06
CA TYR A 93 11.04 4.19 1.77
C TYR A 93 11.36 3.17 2.85
N ASP A 94 10.41 2.34 3.22
CA ASP A 94 10.67 1.29 4.19
C ASP A 94 11.44 0.15 3.53
N ALA A 95 11.05 -0.25 2.34
CA ALA A 95 11.70 -1.34 1.64
C ALA A 95 12.75 -0.87 0.65
N ASN A 96 12.81 0.44 0.39
CA ASN A 96 13.69 1.01 -0.61
C ASN A 96 13.43 0.39 -1.98
N GLN A 97 12.16 0.24 -2.32
CA GLN A 97 11.76 -0.34 -3.58
C GLN A 97 10.50 0.32 -4.09
N TYR A 98 10.23 0.14 -5.36
CA TYR A 98 9.07 0.73 -5.98
C TYR A 98 7.83 -0.14 -5.83
N VAL A 99 6.68 0.51 -5.92
CA VAL A 99 5.38 -0.14 -5.90
C VAL A 99 4.57 0.55 -6.98
N ASP A 100 3.95 -0.23 -7.86
CA ASP A 100 3.08 0.34 -8.87
C ASP A 100 1.65 0.32 -8.39
N LEU A 101 0.89 1.34 -8.76
CA LEU A 101 -0.52 1.43 -8.43
C LEU A 101 -1.25 1.98 -9.63
N ASN A 102 -2.16 1.22 -10.20
CA ASN A 102 -2.95 1.62 -11.35
C ASN A 102 -4.42 1.62 -10.99
N LEU A 103 -5.13 2.65 -11.39
CA LEU A 103 -6.55 2.77 -11.09
C LEU A 103 -7.38 2.53 -12.33
N ASP A 104 -8.55 1.92 -12.14
CA ASP A 104 -9.48 1.68 -13.23
C ASP A 104 -10.88 1.80 -12.63
N GLY A 105 -11.45 3.01 -12.64
CA GLY A 105 -12.73 3.25 -11.99
C GLY A 105 -12.60 3.12 -10.50
N ASP A 106 -13.35 2.23 -9.91
CA ASP A 106 -13.29 1.98 -8.48
C ASP A 106 -12.37 0.82 -8.15
N ASP A 107 -11.73 0.26 -9.17
CA ASP A 107 -10.81 -0.85 -8.97
C ASP A 107 -9.39 -0.37 -9.07
N PHE A 108 -8.47 -1.13 -8.51
CA PHE A 108 -7.06 -0.80 -8.65
C PHE A 108 -6.24 -2.08 -8.63
N GLU A 109 -5.02 -1.97 -9.08
CA GLU A 109 -4.11 -3.10 -9.06
C GLU A 109 -2.69 -2.58 -9.04
N GLY A 110 -1.77 -3.41 -8.74
CA GLY A 110 -0.39 -3.00 -8.74
C GLY A 110 0.57 -4.14 -8.46
N PHE A 111 1.80 -3.74 -8.23
CA PHE A 111 2.87 -4.71 -8.03
C PHE A 111 3.87 -4.17 -7.03
N ASP A 112 4.22 -5.00 -6.05
CA ASP A 112 5.21 -4.63 -5.03
C ASP A 112 6.53 -5.27 -5.43
N TYR A 113 7.49 -4.46 -5.83
CA TYR A 113 8.77 -4.98 -6.30
C TYR A 113 9.64 -5.52 -5.18
N ALA A 114 9.37 -5.15 -3.93
CA ALA A 114 10.16 -5.68 -2.82
C ALA A 114 9.88 -7.15 -2.58
N THR A 115 8.63 -7.56 -2.75
CA THR A 115 8.26 -8.95 -2.51
C THR A 115 7.97 -9.72 -3.79
N GLY A 116 7.89 -9.01 -4.92
CA GLY A 116 7.56 -9.65 -6.19
C GLY A 116 6.10 -10.05 -6.26
N THR A 117 5.22 -9.30 -5.58
CA THR A 117 3.84 -9.71 -5.41
C THR A 117 2.88 -8.75 -6.09
N ARG A 118 1.94 -9.31 -6.80
CA ARG A 118 0.87 -8.54 -7.40
C ARG A 118 -0.28 -8.41 -6.42
N TYR A 119 -1.03 -7.33 -6.52
CA TYR A 119 -2.24 -7.16 -5.74
C TYR A 119 -3.31 -6.51 -6.60
N THR A 120 -4.57 -6.75 -6.24
CA THR A 120 -5.69 -6.07 -6.86
C THR A 120 -6.63 -5.63 -5.76
N GLY A 121 -7.50 -4.69 -6.05
CA GLY A 121 -8.42 -4.23 -5.03
C GLY A 121 -9.56 -3.44 -5.59
N GLU A 122 -10.45 -3.03 -4.71
CA GLU A 122 -11.58 -2.21 -5.09
C GLU A 122 -11.95 -1.32 -3.92
N VAL A 123 -12.55 -0.17 -4.24
CA VAL A 123 -13.01 0.77 -3.23
C VAL A 123 -14.51 0.92 -3.41
N ARG A 124 -15.26 0.73 -2.33
CA ARG A 124 -16.69 0.93 -2.34
C ARG A 124 -17.04 1.86 -1.21
N GLU A 125 -17.36 3.10 -1.55
CA GLU A 125 -17.59 4.13 -0.58
C GLU A 125 -16.32 4.31 0.25
N ARG A 126 -16.32 3.94 1.52
CA ARG A 126 -15.13 4.09 2.32
C ARG A 126 -14.47 2.76 2.64
N SER A 127 -14.96 1.70 2.05
CA SER A 127 -14.40 0.37 2.29
C SER A 127 -13.44 0.03 1.17
N VAL A 128 -12.32 -0.57 1.53
CA VAL A 128 -11.31 -0.98 0.57
C VAL A 128 -11.04 -2.45 0.79
N ARG A 129 -10.98 -3.20 -0.30
CA ARG A 129 -10.60 -4.60 -0.22
C ARG A 129 -9.42 -4.81 -1.14
N ILE A 130 -8.38 -5.43 -0.63
CA ILE A 130 -7.20 -5.76 -1.42
C ILE A 130 -7.01 -7.27 -1.42
N PHE A 131 -6.83 -7.84 -2.59
CA PHE A 131 -6.46 -9.24 -2.70
C PHE A 131 -4.95 -9.30 -2.90
N ASP A 132 -4.27 -9.98 -2.00
CA ASP A 132 -2.81 -10.08 -1.99
C ASP A 132 -2.45 -11.44 -2.57
N TYR A 133 -1.85 -11.46 -3.73
CA TYR A 133 -1.54 -12.72 -4.41
C TYR A 133 -0.45 -13.52 -3.72
N GLY A 134 0.35 -12.90 -2.87
CA GLY A 134 1.35 -13.63 -2.09
C GLY A 134 0.71 -14.39 -0.95
N GLU A 135 -0.38 -13.83 -0.41
CA GLU A 135 -1.07 -14.45 0.70
C GLU A 135 -2.28 -15.24 0.22
N SER A 136 -2.71 -14.99 -1.00
CA SER A 136 -3.92 -15.57 -1.58
C SER A 136 -5.13 -15.28 -0.71
N SER A 137 -5.22 -14.08 -0.21
CA SER A 137 -6.29 -13.68 0.69
C SER A 137 -6.71 -12.24 0.47
N ASP A 138 -7.94 -11.93 0.87
CA ASP A 138 -8.43 -10.57 0.87
C ASP A 138 -8.16 -9.91 2.20
N PHE A 139 -7.89 -8.60 2.14
CA PHE A 139 -7.70 -7.80 3.34
C PHE A 139 -8.60 -6.59 3.24
N GLU A 140 -9.26 -6.22 4.32
CA GLU A 140 -10.23 -5.15 4.29
C GLU A 140 -9.81 -3.97 5.14
N TYR A 141 -10.16 -2.79 4.67
CA TYR A 141 -9.80 -1.54 5.33
C TYR A 141 -10.98 -0.59 5.23
N SER A 142 -11.01 0.41 6.11
CA SER A 142 -12.02 1.45 6.03
C SER A 142 -11.36 2.81 6.17
N LEU A 143 -11.62 3.70 5.23
CA LEU A 143 -11.08 5.03 5.28
C LEU A 143 -11.88 5.82 6.29
N LYS A 144 -11.19 6.48 7.22
CA LYS A 144 -11.86 7.25 8.26
C LYS A 144 -11.69 8.72 8.00
N ASP A 145 -12.78 9.39 7.73
CA ASP A 145 -12.70 10.80 7.48
C ASP A 145 -12.44 11.55 8.76
N PRO A 146 -11.84 12.72 8.64
CA PRO A 146 -11.63 13.55 9.80
C PRO A 146 -13.00 14.05 10.20
N ASN A 147 -13.09 14.41 11.36
CA ASN A 147 -14.26 14.97 11.92
C ASN A 147 -15.00 13.98 12.71
#